data_60a56fbdb69e5ee294dc9434f93b4997
#
_entry.id   60a56fbdb69e5ee294dc9434f93b4997
#
_cell.length_a   1.000
_cell.length_b   1.000
_cell.length_c   1.000
_cell.angle_alpha   90.00
_cell.angle_beta   90.00
_cell.angle_gamma   90.00
#
_symmetry.space_group_name_H-M   'P 1'
#
loop_
_entity.id
_entity.type
_entity.pdbx_description
1 polymer ?
#
loop_
_entity_poly.entity_id
_entity_poly.type
_entity_poly.pdbx_seq_one_letter_code
_entity_poly.pdbx_strand_id
1 'polypeptide(L)'
;MSYNIAVAGKGGTGKTSLTGLLIDTLIHEDKKPILVVDADANANINEVLGVEVEATIGQIREEANMTEKRGNSFPGGMTKAQFLQWKLNSILVEGNGYDLLVMGRSEGEGCYCFVNGILREQVQKISGQYN
;
A
#
# COMPACT_ATOMS: atom_id res chain seq x y z
N MET A 1 -12.35 17.93 1.09
CA MET A 1 -12.10 17.53 -0.31
C MET A 1 -10.71 16.89 -0.35
N SER A 2 -10.60 15.66 -0.77
CA SER A 2 -9.30 14.98 -0.89
C SER A 2 -8.71 15.20 -2.28
N TYR A 3 -7.39 15.35 -2.34
CA TYR A 3 -6.64 15.47 -3.58
C TYR A 3 -5.81 14.22 -3.82
N ASN A 4 -5.72 13.79 -5.07
CA ASN A 4 -4.88 12.67 -5.47
C ASN A 4 -3.69 13.19 -6.28
N ILE A 5 -2.48 12.85 -5.85
CA ILE A 5 -1.24 13.20 -6.53
C ILE A 5 -0.55 11.91 -6.96
N ALA A 6 -0.24 11.78 -8.23
CA ALA A 6 0.51 10.65 -8.75
C ALA A 6 1.91 11.08 -9.19
N VAL A 7 2.93 10.41 -8.66
CA VAL A 7 4.34 10.60 -9.06
C VAL A 7 4.76 9.41 -9.88
N ALA A 8 5.02 9.61 -11.16
CA ALA A 8 5.38 8.55 -12.09
C ALA A 8 6.65 8.91 -12.88
N GLY A 9 7.37 7.90 -13.31
CA GLY A 9 8.60 8.05 -14.10
C GLY A 9 9.41 6.76 -14.14
N LYS A 10 10.47 6.75 -14.96
CA LYS A 10 11.40 5.62 -15.02
C LYS A 10 12.25 5.52 -13.74
N GLY A 11 12.79 4.33 -13.47
CA GLY A 11 13.75 4.14 -12.39
C GLY A 11 14.95 5.11 -12.52
N GLY A 12 15.45 5.60 -11.39
CA GLY A 12 16.59 6.54 -11.35
C GLY A 12 16.27 8.00 -11.69
N THR A 13 15.00 8.38 -11.84
CA THR A 13 14.58 9.77 -12.13
C THR A 13 14.38 10.64 -10.88
N GLY A 14 14.56 10.07 -9.68
CA GLY A 14 14.38 10.79 -8.42
C GLY A 14 12.94 10.80 -7.89
N LYS A 15 12.07 9.90 -8.35
CA LYS A 15 10.68 9.78 -7.88
C LYS A 15 10.57 9.66 -6.36
N THR A 16 11.35 8.77 -5.77
CA THR A 16 11.32 8.49 -4.33
C THR A 16 11.73 9.71 -3.52
N SER A 17 12.82 10.38 -3.92
CA SER A 17 13.28 11.61 -3.26
C SER A 17 12.28 12.75 -3.40
N LEU A 18 11.71 12.94 -4.59
CA LEU A 18 10.68 13.95 -4.84
C LEU A 18 9.42 13.68 -4.01
N THR A 19 9.00 12.42 -3.95
CA THR A 19 7.83 12.02 -3.17
C THR A 19 8.06 12.26 -1.67
N GLY A 20 9.23 11.94 -1.15
CA GLY A 20 9.58 12.23 0.23
C GLY A 20 9.51 13.72 0.56
N LEU A 21 10.09 14.57 -0.29
CA LEU A 21 10.02 16.04 -0.16
C LEU A 21 8.57 16.57 -0.24
N LEU A 22 7.77 16.01 -1.14
CA LEU A 22 6.36 16.38 -1.28
C LEU A 22 5.57 16.04 -0.01
N ILE A 23 5.75 14.85 0.53
CA ILE A 23 5.11 14.42 1.78
C ILE A 23 5.50 15.36 2.92
N ASP A 24 6.78 15.64 3.08
CA ASP A 24 7.29 16.56 4.11
C ASP A 24 6.68 17.95 3.97
N THR A 25 6.64 18.49 2.76
CA THR A 25 6.04 19.79 2.46
C THR A 25 4.55 19.81 2.83
N LEU A 26 3.79 18.79 2.42
CA LEU A 26 2.36 18.70 2.71
C LEU A 26 2.07 18.60 4.20
N ILE A 27 2.91 17.89 4.96
CA ILE A 27 2.80 17.80 6.42
C ILE A 27 3.04 19.18 7.05
N HIS A 28 4.07 19.91 6.61
CA HIS A 28 4.36 21.25 7.09
C HIS A 28 3.27 22.27 6.75
N GLU A 29 2.61 22.12 5.61
CA GLU A 29 1.46 22.92 5.18
C GLU A 29 0.13 22.49 5.85
N ASP A 30 0.21 21.62 6.85
CA ASP A 30 -0.95 21.08 7.59
C ASP A 30 -2.00 20.38 6.73
N LYS A 31 -1.55 19.72 5.63
CA LYS A 31 -2.40 18.93 4.72
C LYS A 31 -2.49 17.45 5.14
N LYS A 32 -2.40 17.18 6.41
CA LYS A 32 -2.47 15.83 7.02
C LYS A 32 -3.90 15.49 7.46
N PRO A 33 -4.28 14.20 7.60
CA PRO A 33 -3.42 13.04 7.31
C PRO A 33 -3.31 12.76 5.81
N ILE A 34 -2.18 12.16 5.40
CA ILE A 34 -1.87 11.82 4.03
C ILE A 34 -1.83 10.29 3.88
N LEU A 35 -2.48 9.73 2.87
CA LEU A 35 -2.27 8.33 2.49
C LEU A 35 -1.21 8.26 1.39
N VAL A 36 -0.11 7.58 1.69
CA VAL A 36 0.97 7.30 0.75
C VAL A 36 0.84 5.87 0.25
N VAL A 37 0.81 5.68 -1.06
CA VAL A 37 0.78 4.36 -1.68
C VAL A 37 2.00 4.21 -2.58
N ASP A 38 2.96 3.39 -2.17
CA ASP A 38 4.10 3.03 -3.00
C ASP A 38 3.73 1.82 -3.87
N ALA A 39 3.42 2.08 -5.13
CA ALA A 39 3.00 1.08 -6.10
C ALA A 39 4.15 0.52 -6.96
N ASP A 40 5.40 0.85 -6.64
CA ASP A 40 6.58 0.30 -7.31
C ASP A 40 6.92 -1.08 -6.74
N ALA A 41 7.19 -2.04 -7.62
CA ALA A 41 7.70 -3.36 -7.21
C ALA A 41 9.05 -3.28 -6.48
N ASN A 42 9.84 -2.25 -6.76
CA ASN A 42 11.10 -1.94 -6.06
C ASN A 42 10.89 -0.82 -5.03
N ALA A 43 9.78 -0.91 -4.31
CA ALA A 43 9.38 0.06 -3.32
C ALA A 43 10.52 0.38 -2.33
N ASN A 44 10.79 1.66 -2.12
CA ASN A 44 11.82 2.14 -1.21
C ASN A 44 11.47 3.49 -0.56
N ILE A 45 10.23 3.95 -0.67
CA ILE A 45 9.79 5.19 -0.03
C ILE A 45 9.90 5.10 1.51
N ASN A 46 9.75 3.91 2.07
CA ASN A 46 9.92 3.67 3.50
C ASN A 46 11.33 4.03 4.00
N GLU A 47 12.38 3.83 3.18
CA GLU A 47 13.74 4.21 3.54
C GLU A 47 13.88 5.73 3.65
N VAL A 48 13.29 6.47 2.72
CA VAL A 48 13.30 7.95 2.73
C VAL A 48 12.48 8.49 3.90
N LEU A 49 11.37 7.82 4.25
CA LEU A 49 10.52 8.22 5.37
C LEU A 49 11.04 7.72 6.73
N GLY A 50 12.05 6.84 6.74
CA GLY A 50 12.65 6.30 7.95
C GLY A 50 11.72 5.37 8.74
N VAL A 51 10.83 4.65 8.06
CA VAL A 51 9.87 3.72 8.67
C VAL A 51 10.13 2.29 8.24
N GLU A 52 9.80 1.35 9.10
CA GLU A 52 9.85 -0.09 8.80
C GLU A 52 8.52 -0.56 8.21
N VAL A 53 8.60 -1.44 7.23
CA VAL A 53 7.44 -2.07 6.59
C VAL A 53 7.45 -3.55 6.97
N GLU A 54 6.52 -3.96 7.80
CA GLU A 54 6.42 -5.36 8.28
C GLU A 54 5.97 -6.31 7.17
N ALA A 55 5.06 -5.88 6.33
CA ALA A 55 4.58 -6.65 5.19
C ALA A 55 4.14 -5.77 4.03
N THR A 56 4.24 -6.31 2.83
CA THR A 56 3.81 -5.65 1.59
C THR A 56 2.53 -6.27 1.05
N ILE A 57 1.85 -5.54 0.17
CA ILE A 57 0.65 -6.04 -0.53
C ILE A 57 0.97 -7.32 -1.32
N GLY A 58 2.17 -7.40 -1.94
CA GLY A 58 2.63 -8.59 -2.65
C GLY A 58 2.71 -9.83 -1.76
N GLN A 59 3.25 -9.68 -0.55
CA GLN A 59 3.35 -10.78 0.42
C GLN A 59 1.98 -11.29 0.89
N ILE A 60 1.03 -10.38 1.16
CA ILE A 60 -0.33 -10.80 1.54
C ILE A 60 -1.03 -11.54 0.40
N ARG A 61 -0.83 -11.08 -0.83
CA ARG A 61 -1.36 -11.76 -2.01
C ARG A 61 -0.83 -13.19 -2.12
N GLU A 62 0.47 -13.38 -1.91
CA GLU A 62 1.09 -14.71 -1.92
C GLU A 62 0.54 -15.60 -0.82
N GLU A 63 0.42 -15.09 0.40
CA GLU A 63 -0.18 -15.81 1.51
C GLU A 63 -1.60 -16.30 1.17
N ALA A 64 -2.42 -15.43 0.60
CA ALA A 64 -3.76 -15.78 0.16
C ALA A 64 -3.77 -16.85 -0.95
N ASN A 65 -2.90 -16.72 -1.94
CA ASN A 65 -2.78 -17.70 -3.02
C ASN A 65 -2.30 -19.06 -2.53
N MET A 66 -1.33 -19.09 -1.61
CA MET A 66 -0.83 -20.34 -1.05
C MET A 66 -1.89 -21.04 -0.18
N THR A 67 -2.65 -20.27 0.60
CA THR A 67 -3.77 -20.80 1.39
C THR A 67 -4.80 -21.50 0.48
N GLU A 68 -5.17 -20.86 -0.62
CA GLU A 68 -6.11 -21.39 -1.59
C GLU A 68 -5.55 -22.64 -2.32
N LYS A 69 -4.30 -22.58 -2.79
CA LYS A 69 -3.64 -23.72 -3.46
C LYS A 69 -3.51 -24.95 -2.57
N ARG A 70 -3.35 -24.78 -1.27
CA ARG A 70 -3.29 -25.88 -0.27
C ARG A 70 -4.66 -26.41 0.10
N GLY A 71 -5.76 -25.83 -0.42
CA GLY A 71 -7.12 -26.18 -0.05
C GLY A 71 -7.49 -25.82 1.39
N ASN A 72 -6.74 -24.93 2.02
CA ASN A 72 -7.02 -24.49 3.38
C ASN A 72 -8.11 -23.41 3.39
N SER A 73 -8.88 -23.38 4.47
CA SER A 73 -9.84 -22.30 4.72
C SER A 73 -9.11 -21.07 5.26
N PHE A 74 -9.61 -19.89 4.91
CA PHE A 74 -9.14 -18.65 5.52
C PHE A 74 -9.64 -18.53 6.97
N PRO A 75 -8.89 -17.81 7.83
CA PRO A 75 -9.27 -17.62 9.23
C PRO A 75 -10.71 -17.11 9.37
N GLY A 76 -11.46 -17.64 10.33
CA GLY A 76 -12.84 -17.22 10.60
C GLY A 76 -13.85 -17.49 9.48
N GLY A 77 -13.51 -18.38 8.52
CA GLY A 77 -14.38 -18.68 7.38
C GLY A 77 -14.51 -17.52 6.37
N MET A 78 -13.57 -16.60 6.37
CA MET A 78 -13.52 -15.48 5.42
C MET A 78 -13.42 -15.97 3.99
N THR A 79 -13.94 -15.16 3.05
CA THR A 79 -13.58 -15.29 1.64
C THR A 79 -12.17 -14.74 1.40
N LYS A 80 -11.55 -15.08 0.27
CA LYS A 80 -10.25 -14.52 -0.11
C LYS A 80 -10.25 -12.99 -0.15
N ALA A 81 -11.33 -12.39 -0.66
CA ALA A 81 -11.49 -10.94 -0.70
C ALA A 81 -11.55 -10.33 0.70
N GLN A 82 -12.30 -10.93 1.62
CA GLN A 82 -12.40 -10.50 3.01
C GLN A 82 -11.04 -10.62 3.73
N PHE A 83 -10.33 -11.72 3.49
CA PHE A 83 -8.98 -11.93 4.04
C PHE A 83 -8.00 -10.85 3.57
N LEU A 84 -7.97 -10.57 2.26
CA LEU A 84 -7.10 -9.53 1.70
C LEU A 84 -7.46 -8.14 2.24
N GLN A 85 -8.73 -7.82 2.35
CA GLN A 85 -9.17 -6.55 2.95
C GLN A 85 -8.74 -6.40 4.42
N TRP A 86 -8.92 -7.46 5.20
CA TRP A 86 -8.49 -7.48 6.60
C TRP A 86 -6.98 -7.31 6.73
N LYS A 87 -6.21 -8.03 5.92
CA LYS A 87 -4.75 -7.93 5.90
C LYS A 87 -4.26 -6.55 5.45
N LEU A 88 -4.88 -5.93 4.44
CA LEU A 88 -4.51 -4.58 3.99
C LEU A 88 -4.60 -3.55 5.12
N ASN A 89 -5.62 -3.64 5.96
CA ASN A 89 -5.73 -2.78 7.14
C ASN A 89 -4.60 -3.04 8.16
N SER A 90 -4.17 -4.29 8.30
CA SER A 90 -3.15 -4.67 9.29
C SER A 90 -1.73 -4.27 8.89
N ILE A 91 -1.46 -4.05 7.59
CA ILE A 91 -0.13 -3.67 7.08
C ILE A 91 0.04 -2.18 6.83
N LEU A 92 -0.98 -1.39 7.12
CA LEU A 92 -0.89 0.06 7.05
C LEU A 92 0.17 0.54 8.04
N VAL A 93 1.22 1.19 7.54
CA VAL A 93 2.26 1.76 8.39
C VAL A 93 1.86 3.16 8.79
N GLU A 94 1.64 3.37 10.07
CA GLU A 94 1.29 4.68 10.62
C GLU A 94 2.54 5.53 10.85
N GLY A 95 2.63 6.66 10.18
CA GLY A 95 3.69 7.64 10.33
C GLY A 95 3.21 8.95 10.99
N ASN A 96 4.09 9.91 11.10
CA ASN A 96 3.75 11.22 11.64
C ASN A 96 3.08 12.10 10.59
N GLY A 97 1.76 12.10 10.57
CA GLY A 97 0.95 12.87 9.63
C GLY A 97 0.67 12.17 8.31
N TYR A 98 1.07 10.93 8.16
CA TYR A 98 0.78 10.08 7.00
C TYR A 98 0.64 8.62 7.40
N ASP A 99 -0.03 7.86 6.54
CA ASP A 99 -0.05 6.41 6.57
C ASP A 99 0.51 5.87 5.26
N LEU A 100 1.23 4.75 5.30
CA LEU A 100 1.93 4.18 4.16
C LEU A 100 1.45 2.76 3.86
N LEU A 101 1.14 2.51 2.59
CA LEU A 101 0.95 1.18 2.01
C LEU A 101 2.03 0.92 0.97
N VAL A 102 2.67 -0.24 1.02
CA VAL A 102 3.72 -0.63 0.09
C VAL A 102 3.28 -1.84 -0.73
N MET A 103 3.34 -1.71 -2.06
CA MET A 103 3.03 -2.81 -2.99
C MET A 103 4.06 -3.93 -2.88
N GLY A 104 5.34 -3.62 -3.00
CA GLY A 104 6.41 -4.60 -3.00
C GLY A 104 6.38 -5.56 -4.17
N ARG A 105 7.32 -6.50 -4.21
CA ARG A 105 7.34 -7.60 -5.17
C ARG A 105 6.46 -8.75 -4.72
N SER A 106 5.88 -9.45 -5.68
CA SER A 106 5.32 -10.78 -5.50
C SER A 106 6.17 -11.76 -6.29
N GLU A 107 6.59 -12.84 -5.68
CA GLU A 107 7.35 -13.91 -6.33
C GLU A 107 6.44 -14.92 -7.04
N GLY A 108 5.13 -14.91 -6.75
CA GLY A 108 4.15 -15.84 -7.28
C GLY A 108 3.67 -15.46 -8.69
N GLU A 109 3.22 -16.50 -9.43
CA GLU A 109 2.57 -16.32 -10.73
C GLU A 109 1.26 -15.53 -10.62
N GLY A 110 0.96 -14.77 -11.66
CA GLY A 110 -0.29 -14.05 -11.84
C GLY A 110 -0.16 -12.52 -11.70
N CYS A 111 -1.16 -11.80 -12.19
CA CYS A 111 -1.15 -10.34 -12.18
C CYS A 111 -1.64 -9.77 -10.84
N TYR A 112 -1.31 -8.53 -10.59
CA TYR A 112 -1.83 -7.77 -9.45
C TYR A 112 -3.28 -7.28 -9.65
N CYS A 113 -3.95 -7.64 -10.75
CA CYS A 113 -5.25 -7.10 -11.15
C CYS A 113 -6.31 -7.22 -10.04
N PHE A 114 -6.38 -8.39 -9.39
CA PHE A 114 -7.34 -8.63 -8.32
C PHE A 114 -7.01 -7.82 -7.06
N VAL A 115 -5.73 -7.80 -6.69
CA VAL A 115 -5.26 -7.04 -5.50
C VAL A 115 -5.36 -5.54 -5.75
N ASN A 116 -5.06 -5.08 -6.96
CA ASN A 116 -5.25 -3.69 -7.35
C ASN A 116 -6.72 -3.26 -7.26
N GLY A 117 -7.66 -4.16 -7.61
CA GLY A 117 -9.09 -3.93 -7.42
C GLY A 117 -9.44 -3.71 -5.95
N ILE A 118 -8.99 -4.61 -5.08
CA ILE A 118 -9.23 -4.52 -3.63
C ILE A 118 -8.55 -3.28 -3.04
N LEU A 119 -7.30 -3.01 -3.44
CA LEU A 119 -6.58 -1.81 -3.00
C LEU A 119 -7.33 -0.54 -3.41
N ARG A 120 -7.82 -0.47 -4.64
CA ARG A 120 -8.60 0.66 -5.13
C ARG A 120 -9.88 0.87 -4.31
N GLU A 121 -10.62 -0.19 -4.04
CA GLU A 121 -11.81 -0.13 -3.19
C GLU A 121 -11.47 0.33 -1.77
N GLN A 122 -10.38 -0.19 -1.21
CA GLN A 122 -9.93 0.17 0.13
C GLN A 122 -9.53 1.65 0.18
N VAL A 123 -8.71 2.10 -0.76
CA VAL A 123 -8.31 3.51 -0.87
C VAL A 123 -9.53 4.41 -1.02
N GLN A 124 -10.53 4.03 -1.84
CA GLN A 124 -11.77 4.80 -1.97
C GLN A 124 -12.56 4.89 -0.67
N LYS A 125 -12.61 3.79 0.11
CA LYS A 125 -13.31 3.77 1.40
C LYS A 125 -12.65 4.67 2.45
N ILE A 126 -11.33 4.68 2.49
CA ILE A 126 -10.57 5.44 3.49
C ILE A 126 -10.18 6.85 3.02
N SER A 127 -10.30 7.14 1.72
CA SER A 127 -9.90 8.44 1.16
C SER A 127 -10.61 9.64 1.80
N GLY A 128 -11.81 9.45 2.30
CA GLY A 128 -12.53 10.48 3.07
C GLY A 128 -11.88 10.87 4.41
N GLN A 129 -10.93 10.06 4.88
CA GLN A 129 -10.17 10.30 6.11
C GLN A 129 -8.84 11.03 5.87
N TYR A 130 -8.46 11.19 4.60
CA TYR A 130 -7.20 11.82 4.17
C TYR A 130 -7.44 13.07 3.33
N ASN A 131 -6.45 13.94 3.35
CA ASN A 131 -6.45 15.16 2.54
C ASN A 131 -5.92 14.95 1.12
#